data_b8df0b2ab8d11dccd5f6c5b4d5aff0ff
#
_entry.id   b8df0b2ab8d11dccd5f6c5b4d5aff0ff
#
_cell.length_a   1.000
_cell.length_b   1.000
_cell.length_c   1.000
_cell.angle_alpha   90.00
_cell.angle_beta   90.00
_cell.angle_gamma   90.00
#
_symmetry.space_group_name_H-M   'P 1'
#
loop_
_entity.id
_entity.type
_entity.pdbx_description
1 polymer ?
#
loop_
_entity_poly.entity_id
_entity_poly.type
_entity_poly.pdbx_seq_one_letter_code
_entity_poly.pdbx_strand_id
1 'polypeptide(L)'
;KGIIPNQLYLCRSTFICMPPVIRFSKLSKSQKIDWLVEQHLNSSSTARETLTQYWNEDQKLQDLHDGFSENTVTNFYFPFGLAPHFLIDDQLVTIPMAIEESSVVAAASKAAKFWLDRGGFKTQIKGTLKSGQVHLMYHGLGSEMDAFYAFAKAELLESLEQINASMKKRGGGIQELSLVDKTKNLKGYYQLHATFETRDAMGANFINTTLEQLATTLKLKASQFQGFSSDVPEVIMSILSNYVPECVVNVSVSCKIDEIGTINGVTGADFVRKFAQAVDIATVEPYRAVTHNKGIMNGIDAVVIATGNDFRAVEAGVHAYASRDGQYRSLTRARIAV
;
A
#
# COMPACT_ATOMS: atom_id res chain seq x y z
N LYS A 1 0.60 28.20 -15.36
CA LYS A 1 1.94 28.54 -14.83
C LYS A 1 1.72 29.04 -13.42
N GLY A 2 1.54 28.10 -12.48
CA GLY A 2 1.50 28.36 -11.06
C GLY A 2 2.92 28.49 -10.56
N ILE A 3 3.26 29.66 -10.08
CA ILE A 3 4.51 29.95 -9.40
C ILE A 3 4.37 29.29 -8.03
N ILE A 4 4.98 28.13 -7.85
CA ILE A 4 5.37 27.68 -6.51
C ILE A 4 6.41 28.71 -6.06
N PRO A 5 6.19 29.42 -4.94
CA PRO A 5 7.20 30.36 -4.46
C PRO A 5 8.47 29.57 -4.20
N ASN A 6 9.53 30.00 -4.87
CA ASN A 6 10.90 29.51 -4.79
C ASN A 6 11.22 28.63 -3.57
N GLN A 7 11.38 27.34 -3.90
CA GLN A 7 12.46 26.48 -3.46
C GLN A 7 12.95 26.70 -2.01
N LEU A 8 12.40 25.92 -1.12
CA LEU A 8 13.17 25.40 0.01
C LEU A 8 14.26 24.47 -0.56
N TYR A 9 15.34 25.04 -1.08
CA TYR A 9 16.57 24.28 -1.32
C TYR A 9 17.20 23.96 0.04
N LEU A 10 16.86 22.85 0.60
CA LEU A 10 17.69 22.20 1.60
C LEU A 10 18.95 21.71 0.87
N CYS A 11 20.06 22.39 1.18
CA CYS A 11 21.42 21.97 0.86
C CYS A 11 22.11 22.57 -0.36
N ARG A 12 22.69 23.75 -0.15
CA ARG A 12 24.05 24.07 -0.60
C ARG A 12 24.76 24.81 0.51
N SER A 13 25.38 24.10 1.42
CA SER A 13 26.47 24.66 2.22
C SER A 13 27.27 23.53 2.85
N THR A 14 28.59 23.69 2.81
CA THR A 14 29.59 23.04 3.64
C THR A 14 28.98 22.30 4.82
N PHE A 15 29.24 20.99 4.92
CA PHE A 15 28.91 20.19 6.10
C PHE A 15 29.59 20.81 7.34
N ILE A 16 28.92 21.77 7.97
CA ILE A 16 29.25 22.16 9.33
C ILE A 16 28.78 20.98 10.18
N CYS A 17 29.71 20.28 10.81
CA CYS A 17 29.39 19.23 11.77
C CYS A 17 28.65 19.87 12.94
N MET A 18 27.33 19.90 12.88
CA MET A 18 26.52 20.41 13.97
C MET A 18 26.45 19.38 15.08
N PRO A 19 26.51 19.79 16.35
CA PRO A 19 26.32 18.88 17.46
C PRO A 19 24.91 18.28 17.39
N PRO A 20 24.73 17.00 17.76
CA PRO A 20 23.41 16.39 17.77
C PRO A 20 22.49 17.14 18.74
N VAL A 21 21.26 17.35 18.29
CA VAL A 21 20.21 17.99 19.13
C VAL A 21 19.79 17.03 20.22
N ILE A 22 20.04 17.41 21.47
CA ILE A 22 19.64 16.61 22.62
C ILE A 22 18.19 16.92 22.96
N ARG A 23 17.35 15.88 23.05
CA ARG A 23 15.93 15.97 23.43
C ARG A 23 15.05 16.79 22.48
N PHE A 24 15.30 16.75 21.17
CA PHE A 24 14.47 17.46 20.17
C PHE A 24 12.98 17.17 20.30
N SER A 25 12.59 15.94 20.61
CA SER A 25 11.20 15.53 20.83
C SER A 25 10.52 16.22 22.01
N LYS A 26 11.27 16.82 22.94
CA LYS A 26 10.75 17.54 24.10
C LYS A 26 10.55 19.04 23.85
N LEU A 27 11.03 19.54 22.73
CA LEU A 27 10.82 20.93 22.32
C LEU A 27 9.36 21.16 21.95
N SER A 28 8.83 22.34 22.27
CA SER A 28 7.54 22.77 21.74
C SER A 28 7.61 22.97 20.23
N LYS A 29 6.46 23.03 19.56
CA LYS A 29 6.38 23.27 18.10
C LYS A 29 7.12 24.56 17.71
N SER A 30 6.92 25.65 18.45
CA SER A 30 7.62 26.92 18.19
C SER A 30 9.14 26.79 18.36
N GLN A 31 9.59 26.12 19.43
CA GLN A 31 11.03 25.89 19.67
C GLN A 31 11.67 25.01 18.58
N LYS A 32 10.93 24.05 18.02
CA LYS A 32 11.41 23.24 16.88
C LYS A 32 11.59 24.10 15.62
N ILE A 33 10.67 25.03 15.38
CA ILE A 33 10.80 26.00 14.27
C ILE A 33 11.97 26.93 14.50
N ASP A 34 12.11 27.49 15.70
CA ASP A 34 13.25 28.36 16.05
C ASP A 34 14.57 27.64 15.81
N TRP A 35 14.69 26.43 16.33
CA TRP A 35 15.86 25.61 16.09
C TRP A 35 16.13 25.36 14.59
N LEU A 36 15.10 25.00 13.81
CA LEU A 36 15.22 24.77 12.37
C LEU A 36 15.70 26.04 11.64
N VAL A 37 15.11 27.19 11.96
CA VAL A 37 15.42 28.47 11.32
C VAL A 37 16.83 28.92 11.67
N GLU A 38 17.22 28.83 12.95
CA GLU A 38 18.55 29.23 13.40
C GLU A 38 19.66 28.33 12.85
N GLN A 39 19.46 27.01 12.88
CA GLN A 39 20.51 26.06 12.56
C GLN A 39 20.62 25.77 11.05
N HIS A 40 19.52 25.85 10.30
CA HIS A 40 19.48 25.39 8.91
C HIS A 40 19.01 26.42 7.89
N LEU A 41 18.35 27.50 8.32
CA LEU A 41 17.75 28.50 7.44
C LEU A 41 18.34 29.91 7.63
N ASN A 42 19.59 29.99 8.12
CA ASN A 42 20.34 31.24 8.31
C ASN A 42 19.57 32.32 9.12
N SER A 43 18.81 31.92 10.13
CA SER A 43 18.00 32.80 10.98
C SER A 43 17.01 33.67 10.19
N SER A 44 16.51 33.17 9.07
CA SER A 44 15.59 33.90 8.20
C SER A 44 14.21 34.07 8.82
N SER A 45 13.78 35.33 9.03
CA SER A 45 12.42 35.65 9.48
C SER A 45 11.37 35.19 8.46
N THR A 46 11.65 35.35 7.15
CA THR A 46 10.76 34.89 6.07
C THR A 46 10.56 33.37 6.10
N ALA A 47 11.58 32.57 6.45
CA ALA A 47 11.43 31.14 6.57
C ALA A 47 10.49 30.77 7.74
N ARG A 48 10.61 31.46 8.87
CA ARG A 48 9.69 31.30 9.99
C ARG A 48 8.24 31.63 9.61
N GLU A 49 8.03 32.79 8.99
CA GLU A 49 6.73 33.23 8.53
C GLU A 49 6.11 32.23 7.55
N THR A 50 6.89 31.73 6.58
CA THR A 50 6.45 30.72 5.63
C THR A 50 5.98 29.45 6.32
N LEU A 51 6.73 28.94 7.29
CA LEU A 51 6.34 27.74 8.05
C LEU A 51 5.04 27.94 8.84
N THR A 52 4.88 29.12 9.46
CA THR A 52 3.69 29.41 10.28
C THR A 52 2.44 29.73 9.44
N GLN A 53 2.59 30.22 8.20
CA GLN A 53 1.47 30.45 7.28
C GLN A 53 0.65 29.20 6.97
N TYR A 54 1.25 28.00 7.07
CA TYR A 54 0.58 26.74 6.83
C TYR A 54 -0.10 26.16 8.08
N TRP A 55 -0.07 26.87 9.20
CA TRP A 55 -0.85 26.49 10.38
C TRP A 55 -2.32 26.79 10.15
N ASN A 56 -3.19 25.97 10.71
CA ASN A 56 -4.62 26.23 10.69
C ASN A 56 -4.97 27.30 11.73
N GLU A 57 -5.87 28.22 11.39
CA GLU A 57 -6.37 29.26 12.31
C GLU A 57 -7.22 28.64 13.43
N ASP A 58 -7.95 27.55 13.16
CA ASP A 58 -8.63 26.75 14.17
C ASP A 58 -7.61 25.91 14.95
N GLN A 59 -7.38 26.30 16.20
CA GLN A 59 -6.40 25.62 17.07
C GLN A 59 -6.75 24.15 17.32
N LYS A 60 -8.03 23.77 17.42
CA LYS A 60 -8.42 22.36 17.62
C LYS A 60 -8.09 21.52 16.42
N LEU A 61 -8.28 22.06 15.21
CA LEU A 61 -7.93 21.39 13.98
C LEU A 61 -6.40 21.31 13.83
N GLN A 62 -5.66 22.34 14.22
CA GLN A 62 -4.20 22.32 14.22
C GLN A 62 -3.66 21.27 15.20
N ASP A 63 -4.20 21.18 16.39
CA ASP A 63 -3.80 20.19 17.41
C ASP A 63 -4.06 18.76 16.91
N LEU A 64 -5.16 18.54 16.17
CA LEU A 64 -5.45 17.28 15.52
C LEU A 64 -4.38 16.93 14.47
N HIS A 65 -4.01 17.87 13.61
CA HIS A 65 -2.96 17.68 12.58
C HIS A 65 -1.59 17.44 13.21
N ASP A 66 -1.26 18.16 14.28
CA ASP A 66 0.01 17.98 15.01
C ASP A 66 0.10 16.60 15.68
N GLY A 67 -1.04 15.97 15.97
CA GLY A 67 -1.13 14.63 16.53
C GLY A 67 -0.96 13.48 15.51
N PHE A 68 -0.95 13.75 14.22
CA PHE A 68 -0.80 12.70 13.20
C PHE A 68 0.61 12.14 13.11
N SER A 69 1.61 12.94 13.45
CA SER A 69 3.02 12.53 13.39
C SER A 69 3.85 13.22 14.46
N GLU A 70 4.96 12.60 14.85
CA GLU A 70 5.89 13.16 15.80
C GLU A 70 6.68 14.33 15.19
N ASN A 71 7.06 15.29 16.06
CA ASN A 71 7.92 16.43 15.69
C ASN A 71 7.35 17.32 14.57
N THR A 72 6.04 17.36 14.41
CA THR A 72 5.37 18.22 13.43
C THR A 72 5.72 19.69 13.68
N VAL A 73 6.12 20.41 12.64
CA VAL A 73 6.42 21.85 12.68
C VAL A 73 5.43 22.67 11.88
N THR A 74 4.84 22.11 10.84
CA THR A 74 3.85 22.77 9.99
C THR A 74 3.01 21.76 9.25
N ASN A 75 1.96 22.21 8.59
CA ASN A 75 1.16 21.38 7.69
C ASN A 75 1.79 21.38 6.28
N PHE A 76 1.55 20.28 5.54
CA PHE A 76 1.86 20.18 4.13
C PHE A 76 0.56 19.85 3.37
N TYR A 77 0.05 20.80 2.59
CA TYR A 77 -1.23 20.65 1.91
C TYR A 77 -1.08 20.01 0.55
N PHE A 78 -1.93 19.01 0.26
CA PHE A 78 -2.11 18.44 -1.06
C PHE A 78 -3.40 18.98 -1.69
N PRO A 79 -3.41 19.28 -2.99
CA PRO A 79 -4.66 19.57 -3.69
C PRO A 79 -5.61 18.38 -3.63
N PHE A 80 -6.88 18.63 -3.28
CA PHE A 80 -7.94 17.65 -3.29
C PHE A 80 -8.89 17.96 -4.45
N GLY A 81 -8.85 17.14 -5.50
CA GLY A 81 -9.65 17.29 -6.70
C GLY A 81 -10.77 16.26 -6.82
N LEU A 82 -11.64 16.46 -7.79
CA LEU A 82 -12.73 15.56 -8.12
C LEU A 82 -12.67 15.17 -9.60
N ALA A 83 -12.75 13.88 -9.88
CA ALA A 83 -12.84 13.32 -11.22
C ALA A 83 -14.24 12.74 -11.46
N PRO A 84 -15.13 13.47 -12.18
CA PRO A 84 -16.48 13.02 -12.49
C PRO A 84 -16.52 12.03 -13.66
N HIS A 85 -17.72 11.53 -13.96
CA HIS A 85 -18.08 10.71 -15.12
C HIS A 85 -17.62 9.26 -15.08
N PHE A 86 -17.23 8.73 -13.93
CA PHE A 86 -16.93 7.31 -13.81
C PHE A 86 -18.23 6.50 -13.74
N LEU A 87 -18.56 5.78 -14.82
CA LEU A 87 -19.59 4.76 -14.82
C LEU A 87 -18.94 3.43 -14.46
N ILE A 88 -19.17 2.94 -13.23
CA ILE A 88 -18.59 1.70 -12.72
C ILE A 88 -19.72 0.75 -12.38
N ASP A 89 -19.78 -0.41 -13.03
CA ASP A 89 -20.84 -1.42 -12.85
C ASP A 89 -22.24 -0.79 -12.89
N ASP A 90 -22.46 0.06 -13.91
CA ASP A 90 -23.70 0.79 -14.17
C ASP A 90 -24.05 1.87 -13.13
N GLN A 91 -23.15 2.19 -12.21
CA GLN A 91 -23.31 3.30 -11.26
C GLN A 91 -22.42 4.47 -11.65
N LEU A 92 -23.02 5.66 -11.78
CA LEU A 92 -22.28 6.90 -12.05
C LEU A 92 -21.73 7.48 -10.74
N VAL A 93 -20.42 7.59 -10.65
CA VAL A 93 -19.72 8.08 -9.45
C VAL A 93 -18.73 9.19 -9.79
N THR A 94 -18.43 10.02 -8.80
CA THR A 94 -17.35 11.01 -8.84
C THR A 94 -16.25 10.57 -7.89
N ILE A 95 -15.03 10.49 -8.38
CA ILE A 95 -13.88 9.96 -7.66
C ILE A 95 -13.08 11.11 -7.04
N PRO A 96 -12.84 11.11 -5.70
CA PRO A 96 -11.95 12.06 -5.06
C PRO A 96 -10.48 11.67 -5.34
N MET A 97 -9.63 12.66 -5.54
CA MET A 97 -8.20 12.46 -5.84
C MET A 97 -7.37 13.52 -5.13
N ALA A 98 -6.40 13.11 -4.31
CA ALA A 98 -5.42 13.98 -3.66
C ALA A 98 -4.05 13.76 -4.30
N ILE A 99 -3.55 14.75 -5.03
CA ILE A 99 -2.28 14.65 -5.77
C ILE A 99 -1.72 16.03 -6.09
N GLU A 100 -0.40 16.16 -6.08
CA GLU A 100 0.32 17.40 -6.41
C GLU A 100 0.64 17.53 -7.91
N GLU A 101 0.59 16.45 -8.67
CA GLU A 101 0.94 16.45 -10.10
C GLU A 101 -0.21 17.02 -10.95
N SER A 102 0.09 18.02 -11.77
CA SER A 102 -0.89 18.60 -12.69
C SER A 102 -1.34 17.57 -13.74
N SER A 103 -2.56 17.76 -14.25
CA SER A 103 -3.16 16.94 -15.33
C SER A 103 -3.63 15.54 -14.97
N VAL A 104 -3.27 14.97 -13.81
CA VAL A 104 -3.71 13.61 -13.43
C VAL A 104 -5.23 13.55 -13.27
N VAL A 105 -5.81 14.47 -12.49
CA VAL A 105 -7.27 14.53 -12.27
C VAL A 105 -8.01 14.79 -13.58
N ALA A 106 -7.46 15.70 -14.41
CA ALA A 106 -8.04 16.01 -15.72
C ALA A 106 -7.97 14.80 -16.68
N ALA A 107 -6.86 14.07 -16.68
CA ALA A 107 -6.71 12.86 -17.50
C ALA A 107 -7.67 11.75 -17.07
N ALA A 108 -7.83 11.54 -15.75
CA ALA A 108 -8.79 10.60 -15.20
C ALA A 108 -10.23 10.94 -15.60
N SER A 109 -10.63 12.22 -15.46
CA SER A 109 -11.96 12.71 -15.87
C SER A 109 -12.19 12.56 -17.37
N LYS A 110 -11.18 12.86 -18.19
CA LYS A 110 -11.25 12.72 -19.66
C LYS A 110 -11.42 11.25 -20.06
N ALA A 111 -10.67 10.35 -19.44
CA ALA A 111 -10.79 8.91 -19.68
C ALA A 111 -12.16 8.39 -19.23
N ALA A 112 -12.63 8.81 -18.05
CA ALA A 112 -13.96 8.44 -17.56
C ALA A 112 -15.07 8.88 -18.51
N LYS A 113 -15.02 10.12 -18.98
CA LYS A 113 -15.97 10.66 -19.99
C LYS A 113 -15.92 9.89 -21.30
N PHE A 114 -14.73 9.49 -21.76
CA PHE A 114 -14.59 8.68 -22.97
C PHE A 114 -15.31 7.34 -22.85
N TRP A 115 -15.18 6.67 -21.68
CA TRP A 115 -15.81 5.37 -21.45
C TRP A 115 -17.27 5.46 -21.03
N LEU A 116 -17.76 6.60 -20.55
CA LEU A 116 -19.15 6.81 -20.09
C LEU A 116 -20.18 6.33 -21.13
N ASP A 117 -20.03 6.77 -22.38
CA ASP A 117 -20.93 6.43 -23.48
C ASP A 117 -20.61 5.07 -24.15
N ARG A 118 -19.64 4.33 -23.61
CA ARG A 118 -19.15 3.04 -24.12
C ARG A 118 -19.25 1.90 -23.10
N GLY A 119 -20.23 2.01 -22.19
CA GLY A 119 -20.54 0.98 -21.19
C GLY A 119 -19.74 1.09 -19.89
N GLY A 120 -18.87 2.08 -19.77
CA GLY A 120 -18.12 2.34 -18.53
C GLY A 120 -17.09 1.27 -18.17
N PHE A 121 -16.78 1.21 -16.89
CA PHE A 121 -15.85 0.25 -16.29
C PHE A 121 -16.63 -0.92 -15.70
N LYS A 122 -16.19 -2.14 -15.98
CA LYS A 122 -16.73 -3.35 -15.38
C LYS A 122 -15.70 -3.95 -14.44
N THR A 123 -16.13 -4.28 -13.22
CA THR A 123 -15.24 -4.83 -12.19
C THR A 123 -15.51 -6.32 -11.96
N GLN A 124 -14.47 -7.02 -11.55
CA GLN A 124 -14.56 -8.41 -11.12
C GLN A 124 -13.63 -8.63 -9.93
N ILE A 125 -14.22 -8.86 -8.76
CA ILE A 125 -13.46 -9.29 -7.57
C ILE A 125 -13.00 -10.73 -7.80
N LYS A 126 -11.70 -10.94 -7.82
CA LYS A 126 -11.08 -12.27 -7.95
C LYS A 126 -10.86 -12.92 -6.59
N GLY A 127 -10.58 -12.12 -5.60
CA GLY A 127 -10.43 -12.55 -4.21
C GLY A 127 -10.19 -11.35 -3.30
N THR A 128 -10.32 -11.60 -2.00
CA THR A 128 -10.22 -10.60 -0.93
C THR A 128 -9.28 -11.02 0.19
N LEU A 129 -8.62 -12.20 0.03
CA LEU A 129 -7.79 -12.77 1.08
C LEU A 129 -6.50 -11.97 1.28
N LYS A 130 -6.24 -11.68 2.53
CA LYS A 130 -4.99 -11.09 3.02
C LYS A 130 -4.20 -12.13 3.76
N SER A 131 -2.91 -11.93 3.92
CA SER A 131 -2.02 -12.89 4.56
C SER A 131 -1.09 -12.26 5.58
N GLY A 132 -0.59 -13.10 6.48
CA GLY A 132 0.45 -12.77 7.43
C GLY A 132 1.13 -14.03 7.94
N GLN A 133 2.28 -13.87 8.57
CA GLN A 133 3.11 -14.99 8.97
C GLN A 133 3.67 -14.81 10.38
N VAL A 134 3.80 -15.94 11.08
CA VAL A 134 4.74 -16.07 12.19
C VAL A 134 5.99 -16.77 11.64
N HIS A 135 7.13 -16.10 11.71
CA HIS A 135 8.41 -16.60 11.19
C HIS A 135 9.16 -17.34 12.28
N LEU A 136 9.61 -18.55 11.95
CA LEU A 136 10.20 -19.51 12.91
C LEU A 136 11.56 -19.98 12.41
N MET A 137 12.48 -20.18 13.35
CA MET A 137 13.73 -20.88 13.10
C MET A 137 13.75 -22.18 13.90
N TYR A 138 14.05 -23.30 13.22
CA TYR A 138 14.21 -24.62 13.82
C TYR A 138 15.28 -25.41 13.08
N HIS A 139 16.22 -26.00 13.81
CA HIS A 139 17.39 -26.67 13.22
C HIS A 139 17.37 -28.21 13.35
N GLY A 140 16.28 -28.80 13.88
CA GLY A 140 16.04 -30.23 13.87
C GLY A 140 15.42 -30.73 12.56
N LEU A 141 14.70 -31.86 12.63
CA LEU A 141 14.11 -32.50 11.46
C LEU A 141 12.80 -31.84 11.06
N GLY A 142 12.53 -31.73 9.75
CA GLY A 142 11.27 -31.17 9.23
C GLY A 142 10.03 -31.94 9.70
N SER A 143 10.14 -33.28 9.81
CA SER A 143 9.06 -34.13 10.33
C SER A 143 8.67 -33.79 11.76
N GLU A 144 9.59 -33.27 12.57
CA GLU A 144 9.29 -32.83 13.93
C GLU A 144 8.47 -31.54 13.93
N MET A 145 8.72 -30.63 12.99
CA MET A 145 7.89 -29.43 12.80
C MET A 145 6.48 -29.79 12.32
N ASP A 146 6.33 -30.78 11.44
CA ASP A 146 5.01 -31.24 10.99
C ASP A 146 4.24 -31.88 12.15
N ALA A 147 4.90 -32.74 12.97
CA ALA A 147 4.31 -33.36 14.16
C ALA A 147 3.95 -32.31 15.22
N PHE A 148 4.81 -31.32 15.45
CA PHE A 148 4.54 -30.21 16.35
C PHE A 148 3.34 -29.37 15.88
N TYR A 149 3.27 -29.05 14.58
CA TYR A 149 2.13 -28.29 14.04
C TYR A 149 0.81 -29.09 14.21
N ALA A 150 0.82 -30.40 13.94
CA ALA A 150 -0.35 -31.26 14.16
C ALA A 150 -0.80 -31.26 15.62
N PHE A 151 0.16 -31.30 16.56
CA PHE A 151 -0.08 -31.24 18.00
C PHE A 151 -0.67 -29.89 18.44
N ALA A 152 -0.17 -28.77 17.91
CA ALA A 152 -0.53 -27.44 18.36
C ALA A 152 -1.77 -26.85 17.66
N LYS A 153 -2.12 -27.30 16.44
CA LYS A 153 -3.09 -26.67 15.53
C LYS A 153 -4.44 -26.37 16.17
N ALA A 154 -5.01 -27.32 16.92
CA ALA A 154 -6.33 -27.13 17.53
C ALA A 154 -6.34 -25.96 18.53
N GLU A 155 -5.35 -25.90 19.39
CA GLU A 155 -5.24 -24.86 20.42
C GLU A 155 -4.79 -23.51 19.85
N LEU A 156 -4.00 -23.51 18.78
CA LEU A 156 -3.69 -22.29 18.02
C LEU A 156 -4.98 -21.64 17.51
N LEU A 157 -5.89 -22.41 16.92
CA LEU A 157 -7.16 -21.90 16.42
C LEU A 157 -8.12 -21.48 17.54
N GLU A 158 -8.20 -22.27 18.63
CA GLU A 158 -9.02 -21.96 19.80
C GLU A 158 -8.57 -20.65 20.47
N SER A 159 -7.26 -20.40 20.55
CA SER A 159 -6.71 -19.17 21.15
C SER A 159 -7.15 -17.88 20.43
N LEU A 160 -7.68 -17.99 19.22
CA LEU A 160 -8.13 -16.88 18.40
C LEU A 160 -9.62 -16.56 18.50
N GLU A 161 -10.41 -17.36 19.22
CA GLU A 161 -11.88 -17.24 19.21
C GLU A 161 -12.36 -15.85 19.63
N GLN A 162 -11.80 -15.29 20.69
CA GLN A 162 -12.16 -13.97 21.19
C GLN A 162 -11.76 -12.86 20.19
N ILE A 163 -10.54 -12.94 19.63
CA ILE A 163 -10.03 -11.97 18.65
C ILE A 163 -10.87 -12.00 17.38
N ASN A 164 -11.24 -13.20 16.93
CA ASN A 164 -12.04 -13.41 15.73
C ASN A 164 -13.52 -13.06 15.90
N ALA A 165 -14.07 -13.01 17.11
CA ALA A 165 -15.50 -12.88 17.34
C ALA A 165 -16.13 -11.67 16.64
N SER A 166 -15.49 -10.50 16.74
CA SER A 166 -15.96 -9.26 16.07
C SER A 166 -15.86 -9.33 14.55
N MET A 167 -14.79 -9.94 14.02
CA MET A 167 -14.60 -10.07 12.57
C MET A 167 -15.54 -11.13 11.99
N LYS A 168 -15.75 -12.25 12.68
CA LYS A 168 -16.73 -13.28 12.29
C LYS A 168 -18.14 -12.72 12.19
N LYS A 169 -18.58 -11.84 13.11
CA LYS A 169 -19.90 -11.18 13.03
C LYS A 169 -20.07 -10.35 11.75
N ARG A 170 -18.98 -9.84 11.19
CA ARG A 170 -18.96 -9.12 9.91
C ARG A 170 -18.74 -10.04 8.70
N GLY A 171 -18.67 -11.36 8.92
CA GLY A 171 -18.47 -12.38 7.88
C GLY A 171 -17.01 -12.52 7.44
N GLY A 172 -16.04 -12.04 8.24
CA GLY A 172 -14.60 -12.20 8.03
C GLY A 172 -13.95 -13.09 9.06
N GLY A 173 -12.64 -12.93 9.28
CA GLY A 173 -11.83 -13.68 10.24
C GLY A 173 -10.70 -14.46 9.56
N ILE A 174 -9.98 -15.25 10.36
CA ILE A 174 -8.97 -16.17 9.85
C ILE A 174 -9.65 -17.26 9.00
N GLN A 175 -9.09 -17.55 7.83
CA GLN A 175 -9.63 -18.52 6.88
C GLN A 175 -8.81 -19.82 6.90
N GLU A 176 -7.49 -19.70 6.83
CA GLU A 176 -6.59 -20.85 6.81
C GLU A 176 -5.38 -20.59 7.69
N LEU A 177 -4.85 -21.67 8.28
CA LEU A 177 -3.61 -21.69 9.03
C LEU A 177 -2.81 -22.91 8.58
N SER A 178 -1.57 -22.71 8.13
CA SER A 178 -0.69 -23.76 7.63
C SER A 178 0.76 -23.54 8.04
N LEU A 179 1.48 -24.65 8.25
CA LEU A 179 2.93 -24.62 8.40
C LEU A 179 3.57 -24.71 7.00
N VAL A 180 4.49 -23.81 6.70
CA VAL A 180 5.20 -23.76 5.41
C VAL A 180 6.70 -23.94 5.66
N ASP A 181 7.26 -25.00 5.09
CA ASP A 181 8.71 -25.23 5.07
C ASP A 181 9.39 -24.32 4.06
N LYS A 182 10.30 -23.47 4.54
CA LYS A 182 11.15 -22.57 3.78
C LYS A 182 12.63 -22.90 3.86
N THR A 183 12.97 -24.10 4.34
CA THR A 183 14.37 -24.52 4.55
C THR A 183 15.21 -24.53 3.27
N LYS A 184 14.57 -24.68 2.09
CA LYS A 184 15.21 -24.54 0.78
C LYS A 184 15.68 -23.11 0.50
N ASN A 185 15.02 -22.10 1.08
CA ASN A 185 15.35 -20.70 0.89
C ASN A 185 16.36 -20.21 1.95
N LEU A 186 16.15 -20.62 3.20
CA LEU A 186 17.02 -20.30 4.33
C LEU A 186 17.02 -21.49 5.30
N LYS A 187 18.21 -22.01 5.63
CA LYS A 187 18.37 -23.17 6.51
C LYS A 187 17.65 -22.96 7.84
N GLY A 188 16.79 -23.90 8.22
CA GLY A 188 16.03 -23.89 9.47
C GLY A 188 14.81 -22.95 9.46
N TYR A 189 14.45 -22.36 8.34
CA TYR A 189 13.36 -21.40 8.28
C TYR A 189 12.01 -22.07 7.97
N TYR A 190 11.01 -21.73 8.81
CA TYR A 190 9.61 -22.13 8.66
C TYR A 190 8.69 -20.91 8.83
N GLN A 191 7.48 -21.01 8.32
CA GLN A 191 6.42 -20.02 8.52
C GLN A 191 5.15 -20.70 9.00
N LEU A 192 4.54 -20.16 10.05
CA LEU A 192 3.13 -20.37 10.29
C LEU A 192 2.38 -19.32 9.46
N HIS A 193 1.83 -19.73 8.32
CA HIS A 193 1.15 -18.87 7.37
C HIS A 193 -0.34 -18.85 7.66
N ALA A 194 -0.93 -17.66 7.73
CA ALA A 194 -2.35 -17.46 7.95
C ALA A 194 -2.96 -16.59 6.86
N THR A 195 -4.16 -16.93 6.39
CA THR A 195 -4.96 -16.10 5.48
C THR A 195 -6.19 -15.57 6.20
N PHE A 196 -6.62 -14.39 5.78
CA PHE A 196 -7.64 -13.60 6.45
C PHE A 196 -8.63 -12.99 5.47
N GLU A 197 -9.92 -13.03 5.81
CA GLU A 197 -10.94 -12.19 5.22
C GLU A 197 -11.23 -11.01 6.16
N THR A 198 -11.01 -9.79 5.70
CA THR A 198 -11.21 -8.58 6.51
C THR A 198 -12.33 -7.68 5.98
N ARG A 199 -13.08 -8.15 4.99
CA ARG A 199 -14.15 -7.41 4.32
C ARG A 199 -13.64 -6.05 3.80
N ASP A 200 -14.35 -4.97 4.09
CA ASP A 200 -14.03 -3.61 3.63
C ASP A 200 -12.88 -2.96 4.42
N ALA A 201 -12.37 -3.61 5.48
CA ALA A 201 -11.27 -3.09 6.26
C ALA A 201 -9.91 -3.49 5.69
N MET A 202 -8.91 -2.62 5.82
CA MET A 202 -7.50 -2.99 5.59
C MET A 202 -7.10 -4.16 6.51
N GLY A 203 -7.54 -4.13 7.77
CA GLY A 203 -7.43 -5.23 8.73
C GLY A 203 -6.07 -5.36 9.41
N ALA A 204 -5.14 -4.42 9.25
CA ALA A 204 -3.77 -4.52 9.75
C ALA A 204 -3.69 -4.83 11.26
N ASN A 205 -4.42 -4.09 12.08
CA ASN A 205 -4.44 -4.30 13.54
C ASN A 205 -5.01 -5.68 13.90
N PHE A 206 -6.10 -6.09 13.26
CA PHE A 206 -6.71 -7.39 13.47
C PHE A 206 -5.74 -8.53 13.10
N ILE A 207 -5.10 -8.45 11.94
CA ILE A 207 -4.14 -9.45 11.45
C ILE A 207 -2.94 -9.54 12.41
N ASN A 208 -2.32 -8.39 12.75
CA ASN A 208 -1.16 -8.39 13.64
C ASN A 208 -1.49 -8.91 15.03
N THR A 209 -2.61 -8.50 15.64
CA THR A 209 -3.05 -9.03 16.94
C THR A 209 -3.28 -10.54 16.88
N THR A 210 -3.86 -11.05 15.78
CA THR A 210 -4.06 -12.50 15.57
C THR A 210 -2.72 -13.23 15.46
N LEU A 211 -1.75 -12.70 14.71
CA LEU A 211 -0.43 -13.31 14.55
C LEU A 211 0.40 -13.27 15.84
N GLU A 212 0.31 -12.22 16.64
CA GLU A 212 0.94 -12.10 17.96
C GLU A 212 0.38 -13.13 18.93
N GLN A 213 -0.95 -13.35 18.92
CA GLN A 213 -1.60 -14.39 19.72
C GLN A 213 -1.15 -15.78 19.27
N LEU A 214 -1.10 -16.04 17.96
CA LEU A 214 -0.56 -17.31 17.43
C LEU A 214 0.89 -17.53 17.86
N ALA A 215 1.74 -16.51 17.79
CA ALA A 215 3.13 -16.59 18.23
C ALA A 215 3.25 -16.91 19.72
N THR A 216 2.41 -16.30 20.55
CA THR A 216 2.37 -16.55 22.00
C THR A 216 1.94 -17.97 22.30
N THR A 217 0.85 -18.45 21.69
CA THR A 217 0.33 -19.82 21.87
C THR A 217 1.32 -20.85 21.34
N LEU A 218 1.96 -20.57 20.21
CA LEU A 218 2.97 -21.46 19.61
C LEU A 218 4.17 -21.66 20.54
N LYS A 219 4.69 -20.58 21.16
CA LYS A 219 5.78 -20.68 22.16
C LYS A 219 5.38 -21.53 23.35
N LEU A 220 4.16 -21.34 23.86
CA LEU A 220 3.63 -22.15 24.96
C LEU A 220 3.54 -23.64 24.57
N LYS A 221 3.00 -23.93 23.39
CA LYS A 221 2.86 -25.32 22.91
C LYS A 221 4.21 -25.98 22.62
N ALA A 222 5.18 -25.20 22.09
CA ALA A 222 6.52 -25.70 21.85
C ALA A 222 7.21 -26.17 23.14
N SER A 223 7.02 -25.48 24.27
CA SER A 223 7.55 -25.91 25.56
C SER A 223 6.89 -27.20 26.11
N GLN A 224 5.71 -27.59 25.64
CA GLN A 224 4.96 -28.76 26.03
C GLN A 224 5.21 -29.99 25.13
N PHE A 225 5.71 -29.75 23.91
CA PHE A 225 5.94 -30.83 22.95
C PHE A 225 7.27 -31.51 23.17
N GLN A 226 7.25 -32.86 23.34
CA GLN A 226 8.42 -33.66 23.66
C GLN A 226 9.10 -34.29 22.43
N GLY A 227 8.68 -33.92 21.23
CA GLY A 227 9.16 -34.54 19.99
C GLY A 227 10.31 -33.83 19.29
N PHE A 228 10.88 -32.77 19.87
CA PHE A 228 12.02 -32.06 19.27
C PHE A 228 13.34 -32.76 19.62
N SER A 229 14.17 -32.98 18.60
CA SER A 229 15.55 -33.51 18.77
C SER A 229 16.60 -32.39 18.96
N SER A 230 16.21 -31.18 18.80
CA SER A 230 17.00 -29.94 18.96
C SER A 230 16.27 -29.01 19.92
N ASP A 231 16.79 -27.76 20.05
CA ASP A 231 16.10 -26.72 20.80
C ASP A 231 14.70 -26.45 20.17
N VAL A 232 13.77 -25.97 21.01
CA VAL A 232 12.41 -25.64 20.55
C VAL A 232 12.45 -24.57 19.44
N PRO A 233 11.47 -24.54 18.51
CA PRO A 233 11.40 -23.52 17.46
C PRO A 233 11.40 -22.10 18.03
N GLU A 234 12.30 -21.27 17.55
CA GLU A 234 12.38 -19.85 17.90
C GLU A 234 11.44 -19.01 17.04
N VAL A 235 10.57 -18.23 17.68
CA VAL A 235 9.75 -17.23 17.00
C VAL A 235 10.59 -15.97 16.81
N ILE A 236 10.86 -15.63 15.55
CA ILE A 236 11.66 -14.45 15.20
C ILE A 236 10.78 -13.20 15.14
N MET A 237 9.63 -13.30 14.44
CA MET A 237 8.65 -12.20 14.33
C MET A 237 7.29 -12.72 13.89
N SER A 238 6.26 -11.89 14.11
CA SER A 238 4.92 -12.09 13.60
C SER A 238 4.44 -10.80 12.95
N ILE A 239 4.06 -10.83 11.65
CA ILE A 239 3.69 -9.63 10.92
C ILE A 239 2.80 -9.96 9.72
N LEU A 240 1.88 -9.04 9.40
CA LEU A 240 1.11 -9.10 8.17
C LEU A 240 2.01 -8.92 6.93
N SER A 241 1.52 -9.36 5.77
CA SER A 241 2.14 -9.10 4.48
C SER A 241 1.39 -8.01 3.72
N ASN A 242 2.12 -7.04 3.15
CA ASN A 242 1.58 -6.13 2.15
C ASN A 242 1.50 -6.78 0.76
N TYR A 243 2.20 -7.88 0.54
CA TYR A 243 2.03 -8.70 -0.66
C TYR A 243 0.88 -9.69 -0.46
N VAL A 244 -0.25 -9.40 -1.10
CA VAL A 244 -1.50 -10.14 -1.01
C VAL A 244 -2.00 -10.51 -2.42
N PRO A 245 -1.33 -11.45 -3.11
CA PRO A 245 -1.59 -11.78 -4.51
C PRO A 245 -3.00 -12.34 -4.76
N GLU A 246 -3.71 -12.74 -3.70
CA GLU A 246 -5.09 -13.24 -3.75
C GLU A 246 -6.13 -12.15 -3.46
N CYS A 247 -5.70 -10.93 -3.11
CA CYS A 247 -6.59 -9.77 -2.94
C CYS A 247 -6.56 -8.93 -4.23
N VAL A 248 -7.35 -9.33 -5.22
CA VAL A 248 -7.29 -8.77 -6.58
C VAL A 248 -8.66 -8.40 -7.11
N VAL A 249 -8.76 -7.21 -7.69
CA VAL A 249 -9.89 -6.74 -8.48
C VAL A 249 -9.42 -6.52 -9.91
N ASN A 250 -10.10 -7.15 -10.87
CA ASN A 250 -9.91 -6.85 -12.28
C ASN A 250 -10.89 -5.75 -12.70
N VAL A 251 -10.38 -4.78 -13.45
CA VAL A 251 -11.20 -3.74 -14.07
C VAL A 251 -11.04 -3.84 -15.58
N SER A 252 -12.13 -3.79 -16.32
CA SER A 252 -12.13 -3.88 -17.77
C SER A 252 -12.98 -2.80 -18.42
N VAL A 253 -12.59 -2.41 -19.63
CA VAL A 253 -13.35 -1.56 -20.53
C VAL A 253 -13.28 -2.16 -21.92
N SER A 254 -14.34 -2.02 -22.71
CA SER A 254 -14.37 -2.50 -24.09
C SER A 254 -15.29 -1.64 -24.95
N CYS A 255 -14.96 -1.47 -26.22
CA CYS A 255 -15.81 -0.85 -27.21
C CYS A 255 -15.49 -1.38 -28.61
N LYS A 256 -16.35 -1.16 -29.58
CA LYS A 256 -16.06 -1.43 -30.98
C LYS A 256 -15.05 -0.42 -31.50
N ILE A 257 -14.20 -0.84 -32.45
CA ILE A 257 -13.16 0.03 -33.04
C ILE A 257 -13.80 1.26 -33.71
N ASP A 258 -14.95 1.06 -34.38
CA ASP A 258 -15.68 2.15 -35.06
C ASP A 258 -16.19 3.23 -34.08
N GLU A 259 -16.46 2.86 -32.82
CA GLU A 259 -16.91 3.80 -31.78
C GLU A 259 -15.79 4.72 -31.29
N ILE A 260 -14.53 4.40 -31.57
CA ILE A 260 -13.37 5.22 -31.16
C ILE A 260 -13.26 6.48 -32.04
N GLY A 261 -13.67 6.38 -33.29
CA GLY A 261 -13.61 7.50 -34.24
C GLY A 261 -12.17 7.91 -34.57
N THR A 262 -11.94 9.21 -34.77
CA THR A 262 -10.59 9.77 -35.04
C THR A 262 -10.09 10.52 -33.82
N ILE A 263 -8.90 10.17 -33.35
CA ILE A 263 -8.22 10.81 -32.22
C ILE A 263 -6.97 11.53 -32.71
N ASN A 264 -6.92 12.87 -32.61
CA ASN A 264 -5.79 13.71 -33.05
C ASN A 264 -5.35 13.40 -34.49
N GLY A 265 -6.30 13.20 -35.40
CA GLY A 265 -6.03 12.88 -36.82
C GLY A 265 -5.64 11.44 -37.11
N VAL A 266 -5.62 10.56 -36.11
CA VAL A 266 -5.34 9.12 -36.25
C VAL A 266 -6.66 8.35 -36.27
N THR A 267 -6.84 7.42 -37.23
CA THR A 267 -8.04 6.57 -37.29
C THR A 267 -8.17 5.70 -36.06
N GLY A 268 -9.40 5.34 -35.67
CA GLY A 268 -9.66 4.43 -34.54
C GLY A 268 -8.88 3.12 -34.65
N ALA A 269 -8.83 2.51 -35.81
CA ALA A 269 -8.10 1.26 -36.05
C ALA A 269 -6.58 1.41 -35.80
N ASP A 270 -5.97 2.46 -36.34
CA ASP A 270 -4.55 2.74 -36.13
C ASP A 270 -4.24 3.11 -34.69
N PHE A 271 -5.13 3.85 -34.05
CA PHE A 271 -5.00 4.19 -32.64
C PHE A 271 -5.00 2.93 -31.78
N VAL A 272 -5.97 2.04 -31.95
CA VAL A 272 -6.10 0.79 -31.17
C VAL A 272 -4.87 -0.11 -31.37
N ARG A 273 -4.42 -0.27 -32.63
CA ARG A 273 -3.22 -1.04 -32.95
C ARG A 273 -1.99 -0.52 -32.21
N LYS A 274 -1.75 0.81 -32.26
CA LYS A 274 -0.61 1.44 -31.57
C LYS A 274 -0.75 1.37 -30.04
N PHE A 275 -1.97 1.52 -29.53
CA PHE A 275 -2.25 1.41 -28.10
C PHE A 275 -1.96 0.00 -27.59
N ALA A 276 -2.46 -1.02 -28.26
CA ALA A 276 -2.19 -2.42 -27.91
C ALA A 276 -0.68 -2.72 -27.93
N GLN A 277 0.03 -2.30 -28.98
CA GLN A 277 1.50 -2.46 -29.09
C GLN A 277 2.22 -1.74 -27.94
N ALA A 278 1.79 -0.54 -27.53
CA ALA A 278 2.40 0.17 -26.41
C ALA A 278 2.23 -0.56 -25.07
N VAL A 279 1.09 -1.24 -24.87
CA VAL A 279 0.84 -2.09 -23.69
C VAL A 279 1.68 -3.37 -23.76
N ASP A 280 1.79 -4.00 -24.97
CA ASP A 280 2.62 -5.18 -25.16
C ASP A 280 4.10 -4.88 -24.89
N ILE A 281 4.62 -3.74 -25.36
CA ILE A 281 5.98 -3.28 -25.05
C ILE A 281 6.15 -3.15 -23.53
N ALA A 282 5.19 -2.53 -22.81
CA ALA A 282 5.25 -2.41 -21.37
C ALA A 282 5.14 -3.78 -20.64
N THR A 283 4.66 -4.81 -21.30
CA THR A 283 4.60 -6.18 -20.76
C THR A 283 5.95 -6.90 -20.84
N VAL A 284 6.76 -6.62 -21.84
CA VAL A 284 8.01 -7.35 -22.10
C VAL A 284 9.28 -6.56 -21.76
N GLU A 285 9.20 -5.24 -21.73
CA GLU A 285 10.34 -4.34 -21.52
C GLU A 285 10.24 -3.67 -20.13
N PRO A 286 11.15 -4.00 -19.17
CA PRO A 286 11.06 -3.52 -17.78
C PRO A 286 11.10 -2.01 -17.60
N TYR A 287 11.96 -1.27 -18.34
CA TYR A 287 12.04 0.20 -18.21
C TYR A 287 10.71 0.85 -18.61
N ARG A 288 10.07 0.32 -19.65
CA ARG A 288 8.76 0.82 -20.07
C ARG A 288 7.67 0.38 -19.09
N ALA A 289 7.74 -0.84 -18.55
CA ALA A 289 6.82 -1.35 -17.55
C ALA A 289 6.79 -0.47 -16.28
N VAL A 290 7.95 -0.08 -15.76
CA VAL A 290 8.07 0.80 -14.58
C VAL A 290 7.39 2.14 -14.83
N THR A 291 7.68 2.78 -15.98
CA THR A 291 7.08 4.07 -16.35
C THR A 291 5.57 3.95 -16.57
N HIS A 292 5.11 2.85 -17.17
CA HIS A 292 3.70 2.56 -17.38
C HIS A 292 2.94 2.39 -16.07
N ASN A 293 3.47 1.59 -15.16
CA ASN A 293 2.86 1.32 -13.87
C ASN A 293 2.90 2.56 -12.94
N LYS A 294 3.95 3.41 -13.02
CA LYS A 294 3.97 4.71 -12.33
C LYS A 294 2.77 5.56 -12.76
N GLY A 295 2.44 5.57 -14.05
CA GLY A 295 1.25 6.27 -14.54
C GLY A 295 -0.07 5.71 -14.00
N ILE A 296 -0.16 4.39 -13.78
CA ILE A 296 -1.32 3.75 -13.12
C ILE A 296 -1.36 4.16 -11.65
N MET A 297 -0.21 4.16 -10.96
CA MET A 297 -0.11 4.54 -9.55
C MET A 297 -0.47 6.00 -9.31
N ASN A 298 -0.23 6.92 -10.24
CA ASN A 298 -0.72 8.30 -10.14
C ASN A 298 -2.24 8.36 -9.86
N GLY A 299 -3.02 7.49 -10.49
CA GLY A 299 -4.46 7.41 -10.24
C GLY A 299 -4.81 6.67 -8.94
N ILE A 300 -4.16 5.53 -8.69
CA ILE A 300 -4.42 4.69 -7.52
C ILE A 300 -4.06 5.46 -6.24
N ASP A 301 -2.85 6.01 -6.15
CA ASP A 301 -2.38 6.73 -4.95
C ASP A 301 -3.22 7.97 -4.67
N ALA A 302 -3.61 8.71 -5.71
CA ALA A 302 -4.46 9.87 -5.54
C ALA A 302 -5.80 9.52 -4.87
N VAL A 303 -6.40 8.37 -5.20
CA VAL A 303 -7.65 7.90 -4.60
C VAL A 303 -7.40 7.35 -3.20
N VAL A 304 -6.34 6.57 -3.01
CA VAL A 304 -5.98 5.97 -1.72
C VAL A 304 -5.70 7.05 -0.67
N ILE A 305 -4.96 8.10 -1.04
CA ILE A 305 -4.69 9.26 -0.17
C ILE A 305 -5.98 10.03 0.11
N ALA A 306 -6.78 10.34 -0.92
CA ALA A 306 -8.02 11.09 -0.76
C ALA A 306 -9.07 10.39 0.13
N THR A 307 -8.98 9.07 0.24
CA THR A 307 -9.87 8.25 1.07
C THR A 307 -9.25 7.86 2.43
N GLY A 308 -8.09 8.42 2.77
CA GLY A 308 -7.44 8.21 4.07
C GLY A 308 -6.89 6.79 4.27
N ASN A 309 -6.54 6.09 3.19
CA ASN A 309 -5.97 4.75 3.24
C ASN A 309 -4.43 4.76 3.12
N ASP A 310 -3.80 3.60 3.38
CA ASP A 310 -2.34 3.46 3.35
C ASP A 310 -1.83 3.24 1.92
N PHE A 311 -1.46 4.33 1.25
CA PHE A 311 -0.92 4.29 -0.12
C PHE A 311 0.41 3.52 -0.21
N ARG A 312 1.25 3.53 0.84
CA ARG A 312 2.54 2.82 0.84
C ARG A 312 2.36 1.31 0.83
N ALA A 313 1.38 0.80 1.58
CA ALA A 313 1.02 -0.62 1.56
C ALA A 313 0.47 -1.03 0.18
N VAL A 314 -0.36 -0.17 -0.44
CA VAL A 314 -0.92 -0.40 -1.78
C VAL A 314 0.18 -0.40 -2.83
N GLU A 315 1.09 0.59 -2.85
CA GLU A 315 2.23 0.64 -3.76
C GLU A 315 3.11 -0.60 -3.64
N ALA A 316 3.52 -0.96 -2.41
CA ALA A 316 4.34 -2.14 -2.17
C ALA A 316 3.69 -3.43 -2.70
N GLY A 317 2.40 -3.61 -2.43
CA GLY A 317 1.62 -4.76 -2.90
C GLY A 317 1.48 -4.81 -4.42
N VAL A 318 1.17 -3.67 -5.06
CA VAL A 318 0.98 -3.55 -6.50
C VAL A 318 2.28 -3.79 -7.27
N HIS A 319 3.40 -3.20 -6.83
CA HIS A 319 4.71 -3.43 -7.47
C HIS A 319 5.20 -4.86 -7.27
N ALA A 320 4.99 -5.46 -6.11
CA ALA A 320 5.26 -6.88 -5.88
C ALA A 320 4.41 -7.77 -6.80
N TYR A 321 3.12 -7.44 -6.97
CA TYR A 321 2.23 -8.15 -7.89
C TYR A 321 2.67 -8.02 -9.35
N ALA A 322 3.17 -6.86 -9.77
CA ALA A 322 3.72 -6.66 -11.12
C ALA A 322 4.96 -7.54 -11.39
N SER A 323 5.63 -8.02 -10.33
CA SER A 323 6.82 -8.89 -10.41
C SER A 323 6.55 -10.36 -10.08
N ARG A 324 5.29 -10.78 -9.90
CA ARG A 324 4.91 -12.12 -9.40
C ARG A 324 5.44 -13.29 -10.24
N ASP A 325 5.69 -13.05 -11.51
CA ASP A 325 6.17 -14.06 -12.46
C ASP A 325 7.72 -14.04 -12.60
N GLY A 326 8.42 -13.36 -11.68
CA GLY A 326 9.88 -13.25 -11.69
C GLY A 326 10.44 -12.12 -12.58
N GLN A 327 9.57 -11.40 -13.30
CA GLN A 327 9.92 -10.22 -14.09
C GLN A 327 8.88 -9.12 -13.86
N TYR A 328 9.34 -7.88 -13.70
CA TYR A 328 8.45 -6.73 -13.58
C TYR A 328 7.74 -6.44 -14.90
N ARG A 329 6.40 -6.43 -14.88
CA ARG A 329 5.55 -6.32 -16.07
C ARG A 329 4.46 -5.27 -15.88
N SER A 330 3.85 -4.86 -17.01
CA SER A 330 2.63 -4.04 -17.02
C SER A 330 1.50 -4.68 -16.20
N LEU A 331 0.82 -3.85 -15.41
CA LEU A 331 -0.42 -4.21 -14.69
C LEU A 331 -1.64 -4.25 -15.63
N THR A 332 -1.54 -3.68 -16.83
CA THR A 332 -2.61 -3.66 -17.83
C THR A 332 -2.37 -4.64 -18.97
N ARG A 333 -3.44 -5.01 -19.63
CA ARG A 333 -3.43 -5.80 -20.86
C ARG A 333 -4.39 -5.17 -21.86
N ALA A 334 -4.03 -5.14 -23.13
CA ALA A 334 -4.89 -4.74 -24.23
C ALA A 334 -5.09 -5.93 -25.19
N ARG A 335 -6.29 -6.10 -25.71
CA ARG A 335 -6.61 -7.14 -26.68
C ARG A 335 -7.49 -6.58 -27.78
N ILE A 336 -7.19 -6.95 -29.02
CA ILE A 336 -8.07 -6.71 -30.17
C ILE A 336 -8.75 -8.04 -30.45
N ALA A 337 -10.06 -8.08 -30.23
CA ALA A 337 -10.86 -9.24 -30.63
C ALA A 337 -11.30 -9.06 -32.11
N VAL A 338 -11.19 -10.11 -32.88
CA VAL A 338 -11.64 -10.20 -34.29
C VAL A 338 -13.04 -10.74 -34.31
#